data_c478a76dbad151c3a4f3c064b7967be7
#
_entry.id   c478a76dbad151c3a4f3c064b7967be7
#
_cell.length_a   1.000
_cell.length_b   1.000
_cell.length_c   1.000
_cell.angle_alpha   90.00
_cell.angle_beta   90.00
_cell.angle_gamma   90.00
#
_symmetry.space_group_name_H-M   'P 1'
#
loop_
_entity.id
_entity.type
_entity.pdbx_description
1 polymer ?
#
loop_
_entity_poly.entity_id
_entity_poly.type
_entity_poly.pdbx_seq_one_letter_code
_entity_poly.pdbx_strand_id
1 'polypeptide(L)'
;MTLDTLSALTEALLRVAVGLALVPHGLRNTFGFFANTGIRAHTIGELAAQLDRDGYRPGRLWAPAISLVQLIGGPLLALGLFTRIVAVPILIFLLVTNVERWRVGRYFWNQLGLEYTLMWTIAVLYFLVHGGGTYSLDHFLFGR
;
A
#
# COMPACT_ATOMS: atom_id res chain seq x y z
N MET A 1 18.45 20.61 -16.75
CA MET A 1 18.05 19.43 -15.96
C MET A 1 18.62 18.21 -16.67
N THR A 2 19.44 17.41 -15.99
CA THR A 2 20.04 16.20 -16.58
C THR A 2 19.02 15.06 -16.57
N LEU A 3 19.25 14.03 -17.40
CA LEU A 3 18.42 12.81 -17.39
C LEU A 3 18.42 12.14 -16.03
N ASP A 4 19.56 12.15 -15.33
CA ASP A 4 19.67 11.57 -13.98
C ASP A 4 18.81 12.32 -12.97
N THR A 5 18.77 13.64 -13.04
CA THR A 5 17.89 14.46 -12.18
C THR A 5 16.41 14.15 -12.45
N LEU A 6 16.05 14.04 -13.72
CA LEU A 6 14.67 13.72 -14.12
C LEU A 6 14.25 12.32 -13.63
N SER A 7 15.14 11.34 -13.77
CA SER A 7 14.94 9.98 -13.29
C SER A 7 14.70 9.95 -11.77
N ALA A 8 15.58 10.61 -11.01
CA ALA A 8 15.47 10.67 -9.56
C ALA A 8 14.19 11.37 -9.07
N LEU A 9 13.76 12.44 -9.76
CA LEU A 9 12.49 13.12 -9.46
C LEU A 9 11.28 12.23 -9.77
N THR A 10 11.30 11.52 -10.89
CA THR A 10 10.22 10.61 -11.28
C THR A 10 10.09 9.46 -10.29
N GLU A 11 11.23 8.90 -9.85
CA GLU A 11 11.25 7.87 -8.80
C GLU A 11 10.66 8.39 -7.49
N ALA A 12 11.05 9.58 -7.04
CA ALA A 12 10.52 10.19 -5.83
C ALA A 12 9.01 10.44 -5.94
N LEU A 13 8.53 10.95 -7.07
CA LEU A 13 7.09 11.17 -7.33
C LEU A 13 6.32 9.85 -7.29
N LEU A 14 6.82 8.81 -7.94
CA LEU A 14 6.18 7.49 -7.92
C LEU A 14 6.10 6.95 -6.49
N ARG A 15 7.17 7.06 -5.71
CA ARG A 15 7.21 6.62 -4.32
C ARG A 15 6.21 7.35 -3.45
N VAL A 16 6.17 8.68 -3.55
CA VAL A 16 5.20 9.52 -2.82
C VAL A 16 3.77 9.14 -3.20
N ALA A 17 3.48 9.01 -4.49
CA ALA A 17 2.15 8.63 -4.97
C ALA A 17 1.72 7.26 -4.43
N VAL A 18 2.59 6.24 -4.52
CA VAL A 18 2.32 4.89 -4.02
C VAL A 18 2.11 4.88 -2.51
N GLY A 19 2.98 5.54 -1.76
CA GLY A 19 2.87 5.58 -0.30
C GLY A 19 1.62 6.31 0.17
N LEU A 20 1.34 7.49 -0.39
CA LEU A 20 0.16 8.27 -0.01
C LEU A 20 -1.16 7.63 -0.47
N ALA A 21 -1.17 6.85 -1.55
CA ALA A 21 -2.38 6.14 -1.99
C ALA A 21 -2.90 5.12 -0.95
N LEU A 22 -2.05 4.62 -0.07
CA LEU A 22 -2.44 3.69 1.01
C LEU A 22 -3.18 4.40 2.15
N VAL A 23 -2.88 5.68 2.41
CA VAL A 23 -3.41 6.43 3.57
C VAL A 23 -4.94 6.54 3.57
N PRO A 24 -5.62 6.93 2.49
CA PRO A 24 -7.09 6.98 2.46
C PRO A 24 -7.74 5.63 2.75
N HIS A 25 -7.13 4.53 2.30
CA HIS A 25 -7.62 3.19 2.60
C HIS A 25 -7.49 2.87 4.09
N GLY A 26 -6.37 3.23 4.72
CA GLY A 26 -6.17 3.09 6.16
C GLY A 26 -7.14 3.93 6.98
N LEU A 27 -7.33 5.19 6.60
CA LEU A 27 -8.29 6.09 7.25
C LEU A 27 -9.72 5.55 7.20
N ARG A 28 -10.12 5.02 6.03
CA ARG A 28 -11.44 4.40 5.89
C ARG A 28 -11.58 3.17 6.75
N ASN A 29 -10.65 2.23 6.66
CA ASN A 29 -10.73 0.94 7.35
C ASN A 29 -10.61 1.06 8.88
N THR A 30 -9.97 2.12 9.36
CA THR A 30 -9.69 2.32 10.79
C THR A 30 -10.72 3.23 11.46
N PHE A 31 -11.05 4.35 10.80
CA PHE A 31 -11.82 5.45 11.40
C PHE A 31 -13.15 5.73 10.70
N GLY A 32 -13.47 5.00 9.62
CA GLY A 32 -14.71 5.17 8.88
C GLY A 32 -14.77 6.42 7.99
N PHE A 33 -13.63 7.06 7.70
CA PHE A 33 -13.59 8.14 6.72
C PHE A 33 -14.02 7.63 5.34
N PHE A 34 -14.59 8.52 4.52
CA PHE A 34 -15.03 8.18 3.16
C PHE A 34 -16.10 7.07 3.10
N ALA A 35 -17.11 7.15 3.97
CA ALA A 35 -18.14 6.13 4.19
C ALA A 35 -18.86 5.62 2.92
N ASN A 36 -18.92 6.41 1.85
CA ASN A 36 -19.64 6.07 0.61
C ASN A 36 -18.72 5.49 -0.48
N THR A 37 -17.54 5.02 -0.11
CA THR A 37 -16.57 4.45 -1.06
C THR A 37 -16.54 2.93 -0.99
N GLY A 38 -17.29 2.26 -1.82
CA GLY A 38 -17.12 0.90 -2.39
C GLY A 38 -16.87 -0.32 -1.50
N ILE A 39 -16.31 -0.23 -0.30
CA ILE A 39 -16.06 -1.36 0.61
C ILE A 39 -16.83 -1.16 1.90
N ARG A 40 -17.44 -2.25 2.40
CA ARG A 40 -18.40 -2.22 3.51
C ARG A 40 -17.79 -2.08 4.91
N ALA A 41 -16.46 -2.17 5.05
CA ALA A 41 -15.81 -2.03 6.36
C ALA A 41 -15.44 -0.57 6.62
N HIS A 42 -15.94 -0.01 7.71
CA HIS A 42 -15.70 1.36 8.12
C HIS A 42 -15.05 1.47 9.51
N THR A 43 -14.76 0.32 10.12
CA THR A 43 -14.08 0.22 11.41
C THR A 43 -13.14 -0.99 11.41
N ILE A 44 -12.16 -0.99 12.31
CA ILE A 44 -11.27 -2.15 12.49
C ILE A 44 -12.07 -3.41 12.83
N GLY A 45 -13.14 -3.28 13.63
CA GLY A 45 -14.00 -4.40 13.99
C GLY A 45 -14.74 -4.99 12.80
N GLU A 46 -15.28 -4.14 11.92
CA GLU A 46 -15.95 -4.58 10.69
C GLU A 46 -14.96 -5.21 9.71
N LEU A 47 -13.76 -4.63 9.60
CA LEU A 47 -12.67 -5.20 8.79
C LEU A 47 -12.27 -6.59 9.32
N ALA A 48 -12.12 -6.74 10.65
CA ALA A 48 -11.82 -8.03 11.27
C ALA A 48 -12.90 -9.06 10.98
N ALA A 49 -14.19 -8.70 11.13
CA ALA A 49 -15.30 -9.59 10.83
C ALA A 49 -15.38 -9.97 9.35
N GLN A 50 -15.02 -9.05 8.44
CA GLN A 50 -14.94 -9.35 7.01
C GLN A 50 -13.81 -10.33 6.73
N LEU A 51 -12.62 -10.11 7.27
CA LEU A 51 -11.47 -10.99 7.10
C LEU A 51 -11.77 -12.43 7.60
N ASP A 52 -12.47 -12.56 8.74
CA ASP A 52 -12.90 -13.85 9.24
C ASP A 52 -13.86 -14.57 8.28
N ARG A 53 -14.77 -13.84 7.64
CA ARG A 53 -15.69 -14.40 6.61
C ARG A 53 -14.95 -14.84 5.35
N ASP A 54 -13.91 -14.07 4.96
CA ASP A 54 -13.11 -14.33 3.76
C ASP A 54 -12.05 -15.43 3.99
N GLY A 55 -11.98 -15.98 5.23
CA GLY A 55 -11.10 -17.09 5.58
C GLY A 55 -9.76 -16.68 6.19
N TYR A 56 -9.51 -15.39 6.39
CA TYR A 56 -8.28 -14.87 7.04
C TYR A 56 -8.45 -14.79 8.55
N ARG A 57 -8.39 -15.93 9.20
CA ARG A 57 -8.59 -16.06 10.66
C ARG A 57 -7.28 -16.09 11.43
N PRO A 58 -7.20 -15.43 12.60
CA PRO A 58 -8.22 -14.57 13.21
C PRO A 58 -8.15 -13.13 12.67
N GLY A 59 -9.28 -12.61 12.16
CA GLY A 59 -9.38 -11.26 11.57
C GLY A 59 -8.98 -10.16 12.52
N ARG A 60 -9.17 -10.34 13.83
CA ARG A 60 -8.76 -9.40 14.88
C ARG A 60 -7.25 -9.12 14.94
N LEU A 61 -6.40 -10.00 14.42
CA LEU A 61 -4.96 -9.78 14.31
C LEU A 61 -4.61 -9.11 12.97
N TRP A 62 -5.28 -9.52 11.89
CA TRP A 62 -4.98 -9.02 10.56
C TRP A 62 -5.53 -7.62 10.31
N ALA A 63 -6.70 -7.27 10.87
CA ALA A 63 -7.28 -5.95 10.66
C ALA A 63 -6.40 -4.81 11.19
N PRO A 64 -5.88 -4.85 12.44
CA PRO A 64 -4.91 -3.85 12.90
C PRO A 64 -3.61 -3.85 12.11
N ALA A 65 -3.10 -5.02 11.71
CA ALA A 65 -1.89 -5.12 10.89
C ALA A 65 -2.06 -4.42 9.53
N ILE A 66 -3.20 -4.62 8.85
CA ILE A 66 -3.54 -3.94 7.61
C ILE A 66 -3.62 -2.42 7.83
N SER A 67 -4.28 -1.98 8.91
CA SER A 67 -4.37 -0.56 9.27
C SER A 67 -2.99 0.06 9.49
N LEU A 68 -2.09 -0.62 10.19
CA LEU A 68 -0.71 -0.16 10.42
C LEU A 68 0.08 -0.07 9.10
N VAL A 69 -0.03 -1.08 8.24
CA VAL A 69 0.64 -1.07 6.93
C VAL A 69 0.17 0.12 6.09
N GLN A 70 -1.11 0.45 6.13
CA GLN A 70 -1.69 1.54 5.35
C GLN A 70 -1.39 2.92 5.95
N LEU A 71 -1.53 3.09 7.28
CA LEU A 71 -1.42 4.40 7.95
C LEU A 71 0.00 4.77 8.34
N ILE A 72 0.86 3.81 8.57
CA ILE A 72 2.27 4.02 8.94
C ILE A 72 3.19 3.62 7.80
N GLY A 73 3.01 2.43 7.23
CA GLY A 73 3.82 1.96 6.12
C GLY A 73 3.71 2.85 4.89
N GLY A 74 2.50 3.32 4.55
CA GLY A 74 2.27 4.25 3.44
C GLY A 74 3.11 5.53 3.57
N PRO A 75 2.96 6.33 4.63
CA PRO A 75 3.79 7.52 4.87
C PRO A 75 5.29 7.24 4.94
N LEU A 76 5.73 6.17 5.58
CA LEU A 76 7.15 5.81 5.61
C LEU A 76 7.69 5.51 4.21
N LEU A 77 6.94 4.80 3.38
CA LEU A 77 7.29 4.59 1.98
C LEU A 77 7.33 5.91 1.22
N ALA A 78 6.35 6.79 1.40
CA ALA A 78 6.30 8.11 0.74
C ALA A 78 7.53 8.96 1.09
N LEU A 79 7.93 8.99 2.36
CA LEU A 79 9.14 9.69 2.82
C LEU A 79 10.42 8.99 2.38
N GLY A 80 10.38 7.74 1.99
CA GLY A 80 11.55 6.93 1.68
C GLY A 80 12.38 6.62 2.93
N LEU A 81 11.72 6.32 4.04
CA LEU A 81 12.37 5.95 5.29
C LEU A 81 12.20 4.45 5.55
N PHE A 82 13.32 3.76 5.73
CA PHE A 82 13.38 2.29 5.81
C PHE A 82 12.67 1.62 4.62
N THR A 83 12.84 2.18 3.43
CA THR A 83 12.07 1.88 2.22
C THR A 83 11.95 0.39 1.95
N ARG A 84 13.07 -0.33 1.93
CA ARG A 84 13.08 -1.79 1.66
C ARG A 84 12.37 -2.59 2.74
N ILE A 85 12.54 -2.20 4.02
CA ILE A 85 11.92 -2.89 5.15
C ILE A 85 10.40 -2.67 5.12
N VAL A 86 9.97 -1.45 4.88
CA VAL A 86 8.56 -1.05 4.83
C VAL A 86 7.87 -1.62 3.58
N ALA A 87 8.59 -1.74 2.47
CA ALA A 87 8.05 -2.33 1.24
C ALA A 87 7.62 -3.80 1.43
N VAL A 88 8.29 -4.57 2.31
CA VAL A 88 7.94 -5.98 2.55
C VAL A 88 6.49 -6.16 3.03
N PRO A 89 6.05 -5.59 4.15
CA PRO A 89 4.68 -5.75 4.63
C PRO A 89 3.65 -5.13 3.67
N ILE A 90 3.97 -4.02 2.98
CA ILE A 90 3.10 -3.45 1.96
C ILE A 90 2.95 -4.42 0.78
N LEU A 91 4.04 -5.04 0.32
CA LEU A 91 4.01 -6.00 -0.77
C LEU A 91 3.17 -7.23 -0.41
N ILE A 92 3.35 -7.79 0.80
CA ILE A 92 2.55 -8.91 1.30
C ILE A 92 1.06 -8.54 1.29
N PHE A 93 0.70 -7.37 1.82
CA PHE A 93 -0.67 -6.86 1.82
C PHE A 93 -1.24 -6.76 0.39
N LEU A 94 -0.48 -6.20 -0.55
CA LEU A 94 -0.91 -6.05 -1.94
C LEU A 94 -1.03 -7.40 -2.67
N LEU A 95 -0.14 -8.36 -2.40
CA LEU A 95 -0.22 -9.71 -2.97
C LEU A 95 -1.47 -10.45 -2.49
N VAL A 96 -1.79 -10.37 -1.20
CA VAL A 96 -3.03 -10.94 -0.66
C VAL A 96 -4.25 -10.25 -1.30
N THR A 97 -4.21 -8.93 -1.44
CA THR A 97 -5.27 -8.17 -2.12
C THR A 97 -5.43 -8.61 -3.58
N ASN A 98 -4.33 -8.84 -4.30
CA ASN A 98 -4.38 -9.35 -5.68
C ASN A 98 -5.04 -10.74 -5.76
N VAL A 99 -4.73 -11.64 -4.83
CA VAL A 99 -5.39 -12.96 -4.75
C VAL A 99 -6.89 -12.80 -4.57
N GLU A 100 -7.32 -11.91 -3.67
CA GLU A 100 -8.75 -11.63 -3.47
C GLU A 100 -9.43 -11.06 -4.72
N ARG A 101 -8.77 -10.11 -5.39
CA ARG A 101 -9.28 -9.55 -6.65
C ARG A 101 -9.34 -10.59 -7.77
N TRP A 102 -8.35 -11.47 -7.84
CA TRP A 102 -8.35 -12.59 -8.77
C TRP A 102 -9.53 -13.55 -8.53
N ARG A 103 -9.81 -13.88 -7.27
CA ARG A 103 -10.94 -14.74 -6.86
C ARG A 103 -12.30 -14.13 -7.25
N VAL A 104 -12.42 -12.79 -7.21
CA VAL A 104 -13.63 -12.09 -7.67
C VAL A 104 -13.82 -12.21 -9.20
N GLY A 105 -12.75 -12.51 -9.95
CA GLY A 105 -12.79 -12.74 -11.39
C GLY A 105 -13.02 -11.48 -12.22
N ARG A 106 -12.71 -10.29 -11.69
CA ARG A 106 -12.82 -9.00 -12.38
C ARG A 106 -11.44 -8.42 -12.63
N TYR A 107 -11.23 -7.92 -13.83
CA TYR A 107 -9.97 -7.30 -14.21
C TYR A 107 -9.97 -5.78 -14.02
N PHE A 108 -10.97 -5.10 -14.56
CA PHE A 108 -11.02 -3.64 -14.63
C PHE A 108 -11.17 -2.96 -13.28
N TRP A 109 -10.43 -1.86 -13.08
CA TRP A 109 -10.37 -1.08 -11.84
C TRP A 109 -11.75 -0.53 -11.39
N ASN A 110 -12.59 -0.09 -12.34
CA ASN A 110 -13.94 0.43 -12.06
C ASN A 110 -14.91 -0.65 -11.54
N GLN A 111 -14.55 -1.91 -11.68
CA GLN A 111 -15.27 -3.07 -11.13
C GLN A 111 -14.59 -3.67 -9.89
N LEU A 112 -13.70 -2.90 -9.25
CA LEU A 112 -12.86 -3.37 -8.15
C LEU A 112 -11.96 -4.55 -8.55
N GLY A 113 -11.48 -4.56 -9.80
CA GLY A 113 -10.70 -5.64 -10.37
C GLY A 113 -9.21 -5.60 -10.02
N LEU A 114 -8.50 -6.58 -10.57
CA LEU A 114 -7.09 -6.84 -10.29
C LEU A 114 -6.14 -5.76 -10.84
N GLU A 115 -6.48 -5.14 -11.96
CA GLU A 115 -5.64 -4.19 -12.70
C GLU A 115 -4.95 -3.18 -11.79
N TYR A 116 -5.75 -2.48 -10.98
CA TYR A 116 -5.26 -1.41 -10.12
C TYR A 116 -4.27 -1.91 -9.04
N THR A 117 -4.61 -2.97 -8.34
CA THR A 117 -3.79 -3.52 -7.26
C THR A 117 -2.51 -4.17 -7.78
N LEU A 118 -2.54 -4.73 -9.00
CA LEU A 118 -1.37 -5.29 -9.66
C LEU A 118 -0.33 -4.19 -9.99
N MET A 119 -0.77 -3.06 -10.52
CA MET A 119 0.12 -1.92 -10.81
C MET A 119 0.82 -1.41 -9.54
N TRP A 120 0.09 -1.29 -8.43
CA TRP A 120 0.67 -0.91 -7.15
C TRP A 120 1.66 -1.95 -6.62
N THR A 121 1.37 -3.23 -6.80
CA THR A 121 2.27 -4.32 -6.42
C THR A 121 3.60 -4.23 -7.16
N ILE A 122 3.56 -3.99 -8.47
CA ILE A 122 4.77 -3.83 -9.29
C ILE A 122 5.57 -2.60 -8.84
N ALA A 123 4.90 -1.49 -8.56
CA ALA A 123 5.55 -0.27 -8.08
C ALA A 123 6.23 -0.48 -6.70
N VAL A 124 5.58 -1.17 -5.76
CA VAL A 124 6.19 -1.48 -4.45
C VAL A 124 7.34 -2.47 -4.58
N LEU A 125 7.23 -3.46 -5.49
CA LEU A 125 8.32 -4.38 -5.78
C LEU A 125 9.56 -3.63 -6.31
N TYR A 126 9.37 -2.61 -7.14
CA TYR A 126 10.46 -1.74 -7.57
C TYR A 126 11.20 -1.12 -6.36
N PHE A 127 10.48 -0.53 -5.39
CA PHE A 127 11.08 0.08 -4.20
C PHE A 127 11.71 -0.94 -3.23
N LEU A 128 11.22 -2.17 -3.20
CA LEU A 128 11.86 -3.24 -2.45
C LEU A 128 13.26 -3.53 -2.99
N VAL A 129 13.41 -3.58 -4.31
CA VAL A 129 14.68 -3.90 -4.99
C VAL A 129 15.62 -2.69 -4.99
N HIS A 130 15.14 -1.53 -5.41
CA HIS A 130 15.97 -0.32 -5.63
C HIS A 130 16.17 0.52 -4.36
N GLY A 131 15.22 0.45 -3.40
CA GLY A 131 15.24 1.32 -2.22
C GLY A 131 14.53 2.65 -2.46
N GLY A 132 14.88 3.65 -1.64
CA GLY A 132 14.20 4.95 -1.63
C GLY A 132 14.62 5.94 -2.72
N GLY A 133 15.77 5.70 -3.35
CA GLY A 133 16.34 6.61 -4.34
C GLY A 133 16.98 7.86 -3.73
N THR A 134 17.52 8.73 -4.59
CA THR A 134 18.32 9.90 -4.19
C THR A 134 17.53 10.92 -3.34
N TYR A 135 16.24 11.12 -3.63
CA TYR A 135 15.38 12.03 -2.87
C TYR A 135 14.59 11.30 -1.78
N SER A 136 15.27 10.49 -0.96
CA SER A 136 14.67 9.75 0.15
C SER A 136 15.32 10.10 1.48
N LEU A 137 14.61 9.89 2.59
CA LEU A 137 15.21 10.00 3.91
C LEU A 137 16.28 8.92 4.15
N ASP A 138 16.16 7.75 3.54
CA ASP A 138 17.20 6.71 3.60
C ASP A 138 18.52 7.20 3.02
N HIS A 139 18.47 7.90 1.87
CA HIS A 139 19.66 8.48 1.26
C HIS A 139 20.24 9.60 2.11
N PHE A 140 19.40 10.50 2.62
CA PHE A 140 19.82 11.63 3.43
C PHE A 140 20.44 11.19 4.78
N LEU A 141 19.87 10.20 5.44
CA LEU A 141 20.29 9.77 6.79
C LEU A 141 21.39 8.71 6.76
N PHE A 142 21.38 7.82 5.76
CA PHE A 142 22.24 6.63 5.73
C PHE A 142 23.14 6.56 4.50
N GLY A 143 23.01 7.48 3.54
CA GLY A 143 23.78 7.49 2.30
C GLY A 143 23.44 6.31 1.34
N ARG A 144 22.25 5.78 1.43
CA ARG A 144 21.82 4.57 0.70
C ARG A 144 20.67 4.84 -0.26
#